data_69ae59eb3265bf0c4264e11e8b094e30
#
_entry.id   69ae59eb3265bf0c4264e11e8b094e30
#
_cell.length_a   1.000
_cell.length_b   1.000
_cell.length_c   1.000
_cell.angle_alpha   90.00
_cell.angle_beta   90.00
_cell.angle_gamma   90.00
#
_symmetry.space_group_name_H-M   'P 1'
#
loop_
_entity.id
_entity.type
_entity.pdbx_description
1 polymer ?
#
loop_
_entity_poly.entity_id
_entity_poly.type
_entity_poly.pdbx_seq_one_letter_code
_entity_poly.pdbx_strand_id
1 'polypeptide(L)'
;MKKCLNTEEKKCFFARLHELNRGQRITLRRCVDRKYTSLRSERVLFLSLLPEGKISDYDSTLLQNLLFVAAVFCIPDIPSSGDSADASKILADGLLSQASSSSGAAQRMEVILAYNASPVSNLYRSVGFVLQKAGKPVNCNRLLDDLQRWNNDEQVRQRWAMAFVEAAQKRKEII
;
A
#
# COMPACT_ATOMS: atom_id res chain seq x y z
N MET A 1 -7.35 12.61 -17.95
CA MET A 1 -6.91 12.41 -16.55
C MET A 1 -5.85 11.32 -16.48
N LYS A 2 -4.79 11.58 -15.76
CA LYS A 2 -3.65 10.66 -15.56
C LYS A 2 -4.07 9.50 -14.65
N LYS A 3 -3.89 8.27 -15.12
CA LYS A 3 -4.23 7.04 -14.39
C LYS A 3 -3.03 6.33 -13.77
N CYS A 4 -1.82 6.67 -14.20
CA CYS A 4 -0.57 6.14 -13.65
C CYS A 4 0.55 7.18 -13.74
N LEU A 5 1.58 7.03 -12.89
CA LEU A 5 2.81 7.80 -12.97
C LEU A 5 3.80 7.12 -13.91
N ASN A 6 4.51 7.90 -14.71
CA ASN A 6 5.67 7.42 -15.44
C ASN A 6 6.90 7.26 -14.52
N THR A 7 8.00 6.75 -15.05
CA THR A 7 9.21 6.46 -14.28
C THR A 7 9.80 7.69 -13.58
N GLU A 8 9.86 8.85 -14.28
CA GLU A 8 10.42 10.08 -13.72
C GLU A 8 9.51 10.67 -12.64
N GLU A 9 8.21 10.63 -12.85
CA GLU A 9 7.22 11.06 -11.86
C GLU A 9 7.26 10.20 -10.60
N LYS A 10 7.43 8.88 -10.74
CA LYS A 10 7.63 7.99 -9.58
C LYS A 10 8.89 8.36 -8.81
N LYS A 11 10.01 8.58 -9.51
CA LYS A 11 11.26 9.02 -8.87
C LYS A 11 11.06 10.32 -8.09
N CYS A 12 10.40 11.30 -8.69
CA CYS A 12 10.09 12.57 -8.04
C CYS A 12 9.23 12.36 -6.78
N PHE A 13 8.18 11.58 -6.87
CA PHE A 13 7.29 11.27 -5.75
C PHE A 13 8.04 10.60 -4.58
N PHE A 14 8.85 9.58 -4.87
CA PHE A 14 9.61 8.87 -3.83
C PHE A 14 10.76 9.74 -3.26
N ALA A 15 11.40 10.57 -4.07
CA ALA A 15 12.41 11.52 -3.57
C ALA A 15 11.80 12.47 -2.53
N ARG A 16 10.62 13.03 -2.80
CA ARG A 16 9.90 13.89 -1.85
C ARG A 16 9.48 13.14 -0.58
N LEU A 17 9.10 11.87 -0.68
CA LEU A 17 8.81 11.04 0.49
C LEU A 17 10.04 10.83 1.38
N HIS A 18 11.22 10.66 0.79
CA HIS A 18 12.47 10.53 1.55
C HIS A 18 12.87 11.82 2.28
N GLU A 19 12.49 12.99 1.78
CA GLU A 19 12.79 14.30 2.38
C GLU A 19 11.88 14.65 3.56
N LEU A 20 10.82 13.88 3.82
CA LEU A 20 9.88 14.15 4.90
C LEU A 20 10.55 14.07 6.27
N ASN A 21 10.31 15.09 7.10
CA ASN A 21 10.70 15.07 8.51
C ASN A 21 9.80 14.11 9.33
N ARG A 22 10.21 13.85 10.57
CA ARG A 22 9.51 12.91 11.46
C ARG A 22 8.03 13.29 11.68
N GLY A 23 7.73 14.57 11.90
CA GLY A 23 6.35 15.03 12.12
C GLY A 23 5.46 14.80 10.90
N GLN A 24 5.97 15.12 9.72
CA GLN A 24 5.29 14.89 8.44
C GLN A 24 5.04 13.38 8.20
N ARG A 25 6.02 12.55 8.52
CA ARG A 25 5.88 11.08 8.41
C ARG A 25 4.79 10.55 9.34
N ILE A 26 4.73 10.99 10.58
CA ILE A 26 3.68 10.62 11.53
C ILE A 26 2.31 11.05 11.01
N THR A 27 2.20 12.24 10.44
CA THR A 27 0.96 12.76 9.86
C THR A 27 0.47 11.88 8.71
N LEU A 28 1.33 11.52 7.76
CA LEU A 28 0.96 10.65 6.63
C LEU A 28 0.66 9.22 7.05
N ARG A 29 1.43 8.65 7.99
CA ARG A 29 1.16 7.30 8.51
C ARG A 29 -0.26 7.13 9.03
N ARG A 30 -0.84 8.15 9.62
CA ARG A 30 -2.22 8.16 10.11
C ARG A 30 -3.28 8.17 9.00
N CYS A 31 -2.86 8.36 7.75
CA CYS A 31 -3.75 8.38 6.58
C CYS A 31 -3.90 7.01 5.89
N VAL A 32 -3.31 5.95 6.44
CA VAL A 32 -3.28 4.62 5.79
C VAL A 32 -4.65 4.04 5.47
N ASP A 33 -5.66 4.38 6.26
CA ASP A 33 -7.06 3.95 6.08
C ASP A 33 -7.99 5.09 5.61
N ARG A 34 -7.43 6.26 5.28
CA ARG A 34 -8.21 7.44 4.90
C ARG A 34 -8.40 7.55 3.39
N LYS A 35 -9.54 8.14 3.02
CA LYS A 35 -9.79 8.57 1.65
C LYS A 35 -9.12 9.91 1.40
N TYR A 36 -8.51 10.08 0.21
CA TYR A 36 -7.87 11.36 -0.12
C TYR A 36 -8.87 12.54 -0.08
N THR A 37 -10.15 12.29 -0.37
CA THR A 37 -11.21 13.29 -0.30
C THR A 37 -11.54 13.75 1.13
N SER A 38 -11.22 12.93 2.14
CA SER A 38 -11.47 13.23 3.57
C SER A 38 -10.29 13.96 4.25
N LEU A 39 -9.18 14.18 3.53
CA LEU A 39 -8.03 14.90 4.07
C LEU A 39 -8.39 16.36 4.36
N ARG A 40 -7.94 16.87 5.48
CA ARG A 40 -8.09 18.27 5.91
C ARG A 40 -6.73 18.93 6.03
N SER A 41 -6.17 18.95 7.22
CA SER A 41 -4.85 19.50 7.50
C SER A 41 -3.72 18.77 6.77
N GLU A 42 -3.88 17.47 6.52
CA GLU A 42 -2.90 16.63 5.83
C GLU A 42 -2.89 16.86 4.30
N ARG A 43 -3.92 17.53 3.76
CA ARG A 43 -4.09 17.73 2.31
C ARG A 43 -2.90 18.46 1.68
N VAL A 44 -2.45 19.54 2.29
CA VAL A 44 -1.34 20.35 1.75
C VAL A 44 -0.07 19.53 1.71
N LEU A 45 0.21 18.77 2.77
CA LEU A 45 1.36 17.87 2.83
C LEU A 45 1.28 16.81 1.73
N PHE A 46 0.14 16.14 1.57
CA PHE A 46 -0.04 15.14 0.53
C PHE A 46 0.14 15.74 -0.88
N LEU A 47 -0.46 16.89 -1.14
CA LEU A 47 -0.35 17.55 -2.45
C LEU A 47 1.08 17.97 -2.78
N SER A 48 1.90 18.32 -1.78
CA SER A 48 3.30 18.67 -1.99
C SER A 48 4.17 17.48 -2.46
N LEU A 49 3.69 16.26 -2.28
CA LEU A 49 4.37 15.05 -2.74
C LEU A 49 4.11 14.74 -4.22
N LEU A 50 3.00 15.24 -4.76
CA LEU A 50 2.64 14.94 -6.14
C LEU A 50 3.65 15.54 -7.12
N PRO A 51 4.00 14.82 -8.20
CA PRO A 51 4.75 15.38 -9.30
C PRO A 51 4.05 16.62 -9.87
N GLU A 52 4.76 17.40 -10.67
CA GLU A 52 4.22 18.64 -11.23
C GLU A 52 2.89 18.43 -11.99
N GLY A 53 1.96 19.37 -11.82
CA GLY A 53 0.65 19.33 -12.43
C GLY A 53 -0.44 19.86 -11.49
N LYS A 54 -1.64 19.99 -12.01
CA LYS A 54 -2.82 20.33 -11.19
C LYS A 54 -3.43 19.04 -10.66
N ILE A 55 -3.99 19.07 -9.46
CA ILE A 55 -4.68 17.89 -8.88
C ILE A 55 -5.78 17.36 -9.81
N SER A 56 -6.42 18.24 -10.58
CA SER A 56 -7.43 17.89 -11.59
C SER A 56 -6.90 17.02 -12.73
N ASP A 57 -5.59 16.96 -12.92
CA ASP A 57 -4.96 16.15 -13.96
C ASP A 57 -4.88 14.67 -13.56
N TYR A 58 -5.04 14.36 -12.27
CA TYR A 58 -4.94 13.01 -11.71
C TYR A 58 -6.31 12.34 -11.60
N ASP A 59 -6.37 11.08 -11.97
CA ASP A 59 -7.52 10.22 -11.70
C ASP A 59 -7.69 10.01 -10.18
N SER A 60 -8.93 9.93 -9.72
CA SER A 60 -9.25 9.77 -8.29
C SER A 60 -8.68 8.48 -7.69
N THR A 61 -8.62 7.41 -8.47
CA THR A 61 -8.02 6.14 -8.05
C THR A 61 -6.51 6.29 -7.92
N LEU A 62 -5.86 6.99 -8.84
CA LEU A 62 -4.42 7.27 -8.73
C LEU A 62 -4.10 8.11 -7.49
N LEU A 63 -4.88 9.14 -7.21
CA LEU A 63 -4.71 9.94 -5.99
C LEU A 63 -4.84 9.08 -4.72
N GLN A 64 -5.81 8.17 -4.69
CA GLN A 64 -5.98 7.25 -3.56
C GLN A 64 -4.81 6.28 -3.44
N ASN A 65 -4.32 5.74 -4.56
CA ASN A 65 -3.13 4.88 -4.57
C ASN A 65 -1.89 5.62 -4.02
N LEU A 66 -1.67 6.85 -4.45
CA LEU A 66 -0.53 7.66 -4.01
C LEU A 66 -0.61 8.00 -2.52
N LEU A 67 -1.79 8.37 -2.02
CA LEU A 67 -1.99 8.61 -0.59
C LEU A 67 -1.69 7.35 0.23
N PHE A 68 -2.24 6.21 -0.20
CA PHE A 68 -2.03 4.94 0.49
C PHE A 68 -0.55 4.55 0.51
N VAL A 69 0.13 4.64 -0.63
CA VAL A 69 1.57 4.33 -0.73
C VAL A 69 2.40 5.28 0.12
N ALA A 70 2.08 6.59 0.14
CA ALA A 70 2.75 7.56 1.00
C ALA A 70 2.58 7.21 2.49
N ALA A 71 1.38 6.81 2.90
CA ALA A 71 1.10 6.40 4.28
C ALA A 71 1.86 5.11 4.66
N VAL A 72 1.86 4.11 3.77
CA VAL A 72 2.60 2.84 3.96
C VAL A 72 4.11 3.08 4.03
N PHE A 73 4.65 3.96 3.18
CA PHE A 73 6.07 4.35 3.21
C PHE A 73 6.48 4.93 4.56
N CYS A 74 5.57 5.59 5.25
CA CYS A 74 5.80 6.22 6.55
C CYS A 74 5.54 5.28 7.76
N ILE A 75 5.14 4.02 7.55
CA ILE A 75 4.91 3.08 8.66
C ILE A 75 6.18 2.87 9.51
N PRO A 76 7.37 2.59 8.96
CA PRO A 76 8.59 2.57 9.75
C PRO A 76 8.95 4.00 10.23
N ASP A 77 9.37 4.12 11.47
CA ASP A 77 9.76 5.43 12.04
C ASP A 77 11.00 6.03 11.36
N ILE A 78 11.86 5.18 10.83
CA ILE A 78 13.08 5.58 10.11
C ILE A 78 12.99 5.01 8.69
N PRO A 79 13.30 5.82 7.64
CA PRO A 79 13.43 5.29 6.29
C PRO A 79 14.49 4.20 6.31
N SER A 80 14.08 2.97 6.08
CA SER A 80 15.04 1.88 6.06
C SER A 80 15.88 1.98 4.79
N SER A 81 17.19 2.05 4.96
CA SER A 81 18.16 1.76 3.89
C SER A 81 18.33 0.24 3.66
N GLY A 82 17.53 -0.58 4.34
CA GLY A 82 17.60 -2.03 4.33
C GLY A 82 16.57 -2.71 3.42
N ASP A 83 16.63 -4.02 3.36
CA ASP A 83 15.78 -4.86 2.52
C ASP A 83 14.29 -4.63 2.80
N SER A 84 13.63 -3.99 1.85
CA SER A 84 12.18 -3.86 1.84
C SER A 84 11.55 -5.10 1.20
N ALA A 85 10.51 -5.65 1.84
CA ALA A 85 9.80 -6.80 1.32
C ALA A 85 8.57 -6.39 0.49
N ASP A 86 8.14 -7.28 -0.40
CA ASP A 86 6.91 -7.07 -1.16
C ASP A 86 5.70 -7.02 -0.22
N ALA A 87 4.80 -6.08 -0.47
CA ALA A 87 3.57 -5.91 0.31
C ALA A 87 2.74 -7.20 0.37
N SER A 88 2.69 -7.96 -0.72
CA SER A 88 2.00 -9.26 -0.79
C SER A 88 2.53 -10.27 0.22
N LYS A 89 3.86 -10.34 0.42
CA LYS A 89 4.49 -11.25 1.38
C LYS A 89 4.23 -10.81 2.82
N ILE A 90 4.37 -9.51 3.10
CA ILE A 90 4.07 -8.97 4.44
C ILE A 90 2.60 -9.18 4.79
N LEU A 91 1.71 -8.95 3.83
CA LEU A 91 0.28 -9.18 3.99
C LEU A 91 -0.02 -10.66 4.30
N ALA A 92 0.55 -11.57 3.52
CA ALA A 92 0.37 -13.01 3.70
C ALA A 92 0.79 -13.46 5.12
N ASP A 93 1.99 -13.09 5.53
CA ASP A 93 2.50 -13.39 6.87
C ASP A 93 1.65 -12.75 7.97
N GLY A 94 1.22 -11.52 7.76
CA GLY A 94 0.39 -10.77 8.69
C GLY A 94 -0.99 -11.40 8.88
N LEU A 95 -1.66 -11.80 7.80
CA LEU A 95 -2.96 -12.48 7.85
C LEU A 95 -2.87 -13.82 8.58
N LEU A 96 -1.84 -14.61 8.25
CA LEU A 96 -1.62 -15.91 8.88
C LEU A 96 -1.26 -15.79 10.38
N SER A 97 -0.56 -14.74 10.79
CA SER A 97 -0.20 -14.51 12.19
C SER A 97 -1.36 -13.96 13.03
N GLN A 98 -2.30 -13.28 12.42
CA GLN A 98 -3.42 -12.63 13.11
C GLN A 98 -4.69 -13.47 13.14
N ALA A 99 -4.78 -14.50 12.31
CA ALA A 99 -5.95 -15.36 12.25
C ALA A 99 -5.87 -16.49 13.29
N SER A 100 -7.03 -16.81 13.86
CA SER A 100 -7.18 -17.97 14.75
C SER A 100 -7.09 -19.31 14.00
N SER A 101 -7.26 -19.29 12.68
CA SER A 101 -7.18 -20.45 11.80
C SER A 101 -6.66 -20.08 10.42
N SER A 102 -6.02 -21.02 9.73
CA SER A 102 -5.55 -20.83 8.37
C SER A 102 -6.72 -20.60 7.38
N SER A 103 -7.89 -21.18 7.63
CA SER A 103 -9.09 -20.95 6.82
C SER A 103 -9.62 -19.52 6.99
N GLY A 104 -9.60 -18.96 8.18
CA GLY A 104 -9.97 -17.57 8.42
C GLY A 104 -9.01 -16.57 7.74
N ALA A 105 -7.72 -16.88 7.72
CA ALA A 105 -6.74 -16.08 6.97
C ALA A 105 -6.99 -16.16 5.46
N ALA A 106 -7.28 -17.35 4.92
CA ALA A 106 -7.60 -17.54 3.51
C ALA A 106 -8.84 -16.76 3.09
N GLN A 107 -9.93 -16.81 3.86
CA GLN A 107 -11.13 -16.02 3.60
C GLN A 107 -10.85 -14.51 3.54
N ARG A 108 -10.03 -13.99 4.45
CA ARG A 108 -9.64 -12.58 4.44
C ARG A 108 -8.83 -12.23 3.19
N MET A 109 -7.93 -13.13 2.77
CA MET A 109 -7.16 -12.94 1.54
C MET A 109 -8.07 -12.91 0.32
N GLU A 110 -9.03 -13.82 0.20
CA GLU A 110 -10.03 -13.85 -0.88
C GLU A 110 -10.84 -12.55 -0.95
N VAL A 111 -11.27 -12.03 0.21
CA VAL A 111 -11.99 -10.76 0.28
C VAL A 111 -11.13 -9.59 -0.21
N ILE A 112 -9.84 -9.55 0.17
CA ILE A 112 -8.91 -8.53 -0.30
C ILE A 112 -8.73 -8.60 -1.82
N LEU A 113 -8.55 -9.81 -2.36
CA LEU A 113 -8.38 -10.01 -3.80
C LEU A 113 -9.64 -9.68 -4.62
N ALA A 114 -10.82 -9.73 -4.00
CA ALA A 114 -12.09 -9.39 -4.63
C ALA A 114 -12.32 -7.87 -4.71
N TYR A 115 -11.63 -7.04 -3.90
CA TYR A 115 -11.79 -5.60 -3.96
C TYR A 115 -11.16 -4.99 -5.22
N ASN A 116 -11.81 -3.96 -5.75
CA ASN A 116 -11.22 -3.08 -6.75
C ASN A 116 -10.39 -1.98 -6.08
N ALA A 117 -9.32 -1.54 -6.74
CA ALA A 117 -8.62 -0.33 -6.36
C ALA A 117 -9.46 0.89 -6.78
N SER A 118 -10.11 1.56 -5.82
CA SER A 118 -10.92 2.76 -6.05
C SER A 118 -11.04 3.56 -4.75
N PRO A 119 -11.34 4.87 -4.81
CA PRO A 119 -11.42 5.72 -3.61
C PRO A 119 -12.45 5.28 -2.57
N VAL A 120 -13.44 4.49 -2.99
CA VAL A 120 -14.51 4.00 -2.11
C VAL A 120 -14.29 2.56 -1.62
N SER A 121 -13.23 1.91 -2.10
CA SER A 121 -12.92 0.52 -1.78
C SER A 121 -12.39 0.34 -0.35
N ASN A 122 -12.69 -0.80 0.24
CA ASN A 122 -12.08 -1.24 1.49
C ASN A 122 -10.69 -1.89 1.31
N LEU A 123 -10.18 -2.01 0.07
CA LEU A 123 -8.86 -2.57 -0.23
C LEU A 123 -7.77 -1.92 0.63
N TYR A 124 -7.69 -0.60 0.58
CA TYR A 124 -6.63 0.16 1.27
C TYR A 124 -6.69 -0.01 2.79
N ARG A 125 -7.90 0.03 3.35
CA ARG A 125 -8.11 -0.19 4.79
C ARG A 125 -7.71 -1.60 5.21
N SER A 126 -8.13 -2.61 4.45
CA SER A 126 -7.87 -4.02 4.76
C SER A 126 -6.38 -4.36 4.66
N VAL A 127 -5.72 -3.92 3.60
CA VAL A 127 -4.28 -4.12 3.41
C VAL A 127 -3.48 -3.26 4.40
N GLY A 128 -3.83 -1.98 4.51
CA GLY A 128 -3.13 -1.00 5.35
C GLY A 128 -3.12 -1.39 6.83
N PHE A 129 -4.23 -1.92 7.34
CA PHE A 129 -4.31 -2.41 8.72
C PHE A 129 -3.27 -3.51 9.02
N VAL A 130 -3.13 -4.49 8.10
CA VAL A 130 -2.18 -5.58 8.25
C VAL A 130 -0.74 -5.09 8.13
N LEU A 131 -0.45 -4.24 7.13
CA LEU A 131 0.89 -3.67 6.93
C LEU A 131 1.31 -2.79 8.11
N GLN A 132 0.40 -1.97 8.63
CA GLN A 132 0.66 -1.11 9.78
C GLN A 132 0.96 -1.93 11.04
N LYS A 133 0.22 -3.00 11.27
CA LYS A 133 0.44 -3.90 12.41
C LYS A 133 1.75 -4.69 12.28
N ALA A 134 2.14 -5.04 11.06
CA ALA A 134 3.42 -5.69 10.80
C ALA A 134 4.62 -4.77 11.06
N GLY A 135 4.48 -3.47 10.84
CA GLY A 135 5.52 -2.46 11.09
C GLY A 135 6.79 -2.61 10.26
N LYS A 136 6.76 -3.44 9.22
CA LYS A 136 7.93 -3.76 8.39
C LYS A 136 8.08 -2.79 7.21
N PRO A 137 9.31 -2.55 6.73
CA PRO A 137 9.54 -1.79 5.50
C PRO A 137 8.93 -2.51 4.29
N VAL A 138 8.16 -1.75 3.50
CA VAL A 138 7.48 -2.23 2.30
C VAL A 138 8.18 -1.71 1.05
N ASN A 139 8.32 -2.55 0.03
CA ASN A 139 8.72 -2.11 -1.31
C ASN A 139 7.58 -1.27 -1.93
N CYS A 140 7.57 0.02 -1.62
CA CYS A 140 6.51 0.94 -2.02
C CYS A 140 6.47 1.21 -3.52
N ASN A 141 7.61 1.11 -4.22
CA ASN A 141 7.64 1.20 -5.68
C ASN A 141 6.81 0.09 -6.31
N ARG A 142 7.04 -1.15 -5.88
CA ARG A 142 6.30 -2.31 -6.36
C ARG A 142 4.84 -2.26 -5.93
N LEU A 143 4.56 -1.81 -4.71
CA LEU A 143 3.20 -1.64 -4.23
C LEU A 143 2.42 -0.64 -5.11
N LEU A 144 3.04 0.48 -5.48
CA LEU A 144 2.41 1.46 -6.37
C LEU A 144 2.12 0.85 -7.76
N ASP A 145 3.07 0.10 -8.32
CA ASP A 145 2.89 -0.59 -9.60
C ASP A 145 1.76 -1.62 -9.54
N ASP A 146 1.66 -2.38 -8.46
CA ASP A 146 0.60 -3.34 -8.24
C ASP A 146 -0.78 -2.66 -8.18
N LEU A 147 -0.90 -1.58 -7.40
CA LEU A 147 -2.15 -0.85 -7.25
C LEU A 147 -2.61 -0.18 -8.55
N GLN A 148 -1.68 0.35 -9.35
CA GLN A 148 -1.99 0.95 -10.65
C GLN A 148 -2.53 -0.08 -11.67
N ARG A 149 -2.11 -1.33 -11.55
CA ARG A 149 -2.54 -2.44 -12.41
C ARG A 149 -3.63 -3.32 -11.81
N TRP A 150 -3.95 -3.13 -10.53
CA TRP A 150 -4.83 -4.01 -9.75
C TRP A 150 -6.15 -4.35 -10.43
N ASN A 151 -6.80 -3.36 -11.04
CA ASN A 151 -8.11 -3.54 -11.66
C ASN A 151 -8.07 -4.19 -13.06
N ASN A 152 -6.92 -4.10 -13.75
CA ASN A 152 -6.82 -4.45 -15.16
C ASN A 152 -5.86 -5.61 -15.44
N ASP A 153 -5.11 -6.05 -14.43
CA ASP A 153 -4.11 -7.10 -14.57
C ASP A 153 -4.33 -8.19 -13.52
N GLU A 154 -4.97 -9.27 -13.94
CA GLU A 154 -5.25 -10.42 -13.09
C GLU A 154 -3.97 -11.07 -12.53
N GLN A 155 -2.84 -10.98 -13.23
CA GLN A 155 -1.58 -11.53 -12.77
C GLN A 155 -1.09 -10.88 -11.46
N VAL A 156 -1.44 -9.61 -11.22
CA VAL A 156 -1.13 -8.94 -9.97
C VAL A 156 -1.83 -9.65 -8.80
N ARG A 157 -3.14 -9.88 -8.92
CA ARG A 157 -3.93 -10.56 -7.89
C ARG A 157 -3.50 -12.02 -7.71
N GLN A 158 -3.20 -12.73 -8.80
CA GLN A 158 -2.66 -14.10 -8.74
C GLN A 158 -1.32 -14.15 -8.00
N ARG A 159 -0.41 -13.21 -8.24
CA ARG A 159 0.86 -13.13 -7.51
C ARG A 159 0.66 -12.91 -6.02
N TRP A 160 -0.29 -12.06 -5.63
CA TRP A 160 -0.63 -11.84 -4.22
C TRP A 160 -1.25 -13.09 -3.58
N ALA A 161 -2.12 -13.81 -4.32
CA ALA A 161 -2.67 -15.09 -3.87
C ALA A 161 -1.56 -16.14 -3.69
N MET A 162 -0.62 -16.24 -4.63
CA MET A 162 0.51 -17.18 -4.54
C MET A 162 1.42 -16.88 -3.34
N ALA A 163 1.69 -15.61 -3.06
CA ALA A 163 2.45 -15.23 -1.86
C ALA A 163 1.80 -15.75 -0.57
N PHE A 164 0.46 -15.73 -0.51
CA PHE A 164 -0.29 -16.29 0.63
C PHE A 164 -0.17 -17.82 0.69
N VAL A 165 -0.32 -18.51 -0.44
CA VAL A 165 -0.18 -19.98 -0.50
C VAL A 165 1.21 -20.42 -0.05
N GLU A 166 2.27 -19.77 -0.56
CA GLU A 166 3.66 -20.05 -0.18
C GLU A 166 3.91 -19.84 1.32
N ALA A 167 3.40 -18.75 1.89
CA ALA A 167 3.52 -18.46 3.31
C ALA A 167 2.79 -19.50 4.17
N ALA A 168 1.59 -19.93 3.73
CA ALA A 168 0.81 -20.97 4.43
C ALA A 168 1.49 -22.34 4.38
N GLN A 169 2.11 -22.70 3.26
CA GLN A 169 2.87 -23.95 3.12
C GLN A 169 4.08 -23.98 4.04
N LYS A 170 4.89 -22.91 4.04
CA LYS A 170 6.05 -22.80 4.94
C LYS A 170 5.69 -22.97 6.41
N ARG A 171 4.54 -22.47 6.84
CA ARG A 171 4.08 -22.64 8.22
C ARG A 171 3.70 -24.08 8.56
N LYS A 172 3.16 -24.84 7.60
CA LYS A 172 2.86 -26.28 7.80
C LYS A 172 4.11 -27.13 7.91
N GLU A 173 5.19 -26.74 7.25
CA GLU A 173 6.48 -27.46 7.30
C GLU A 173 7.25 -27.23 8.61
N ILE A 174 6.92 -26.20 9.38
CA ILE A 174 7.57 -25.85 10.64
C ILE A 174 6.89 -26.53 11.86
N ILE A 175 5.68 -27.06 11.69
CA ILE A 175 4.92 -27.78 12.72
C ILE A 175 5.14 -29.29 12.58
#